data_a8c2307beffe7e060d3dfa8cbb1c0102
#
_entry.id   a8c2307beffe7e060d3dfa8cbb1c0102
#
_cell.length_a   1.000
_cell.length_b   1.000
_cell.length_c   1.000
_cell.angle_alpha   90.00
_cell.angle_beta   90.00
_cell.angle_gamma   90.00
#
_symmetry.space_group_name_H-M   'P 1'
#
loop_
_entity.id
_entity.type
_entity.pdbx_description
1 polymer ?
#
loop_
_entity_poly.entity_id
_entity_poly.type
_entity_poly.pdbx_seq_one_letter_code
_entity_poly.pdbx_strand_id
1 'polypeptide(L)'
;MDENEITKLLSRKGLRLIKYLYNNDYATLRTLEKALKINGVTAREYVDLLSKYGIVKVSRVGRAYVIMLNREGKTTKAIIEFLKQVGYL
;
A
#
# COMPACT_ATOMS: atom_id res chain seq x y z
N MET A 1 9.51 12.39 -3.13
CA MET A 1 9.25 11.21 -3.98
C MET A 1 9.70 11.55 -5.39
N ASP A 2 10.62 10.76 -5.93
CA ASP A 2 11.08 11.01 -7.30
C ASP A 2 10.08 10.50 -8.34
N GLU A 3 10.39 10.75 -9.63
CA GLU A 3 9.50 10.37 -10.72
C GLU A 3 9.26 8.86 -10.80
N ASN A 4 10.29 8.06 -10.58
CA ASN A 4 10.16 6.61 -10.62
C ASN A 4 9.29 6.10 -9.47
N GLU A 5 9.43 6.69 -8.31
CA GLU A 5 8.65 6.32 -7.14
C GLU A 5 7.18 6.71 -7.29
N ILE A 6 6.90 7.92 -7.79
CA ILE A 6 5.51 8.35 -7.99
C ILE A 6 4.83 7.53 -9.07
N THR A 7 5.56 7.19 -10.14
CA THR A 7 5.02 6.34 -11.20
C THR A 7 4.67 4.95 -10.66
N LYS A 8 5.53 4.40 -9.81
CA LYS A 8 5.29 3.11 -9.18
C LYS A 8 4.09 3.17 -8.25
N LEU A 9 4.00 4.21 -7.42
CA LEU A 9 2.88 4.41 -6.50
C LEU A 9 1.54 4.47 -7.26
N LEU A 10 1.49 5.22 -8.35
CA LEU A 10 0.26 5.43 -9.13
C LEU A 10 0.04 4.37 -10.21
N SER A 11 0.89 3.35 -10.27
CA SER A 11 0.67 2.22 -11.17
C SER A 11 -0.54 1.40 -10.73
N ARG A 12 -1.03 0.52 -11.62
CA ARG A 12 -2.12 -0.38 -11.30
C ARG A 12 -1.86 -1.15 -9.99
N LYS A 13 -0.67 -1.71 -9.85
CA LYS A 13 -0.32 -2.50 -8.66
C LYS A 13 -0.31 -1.65 -7.39
N GLY A 14 0.28 -0.46 -7.47
CA GLY A 14 0.33 0.45 -6.33
C GLY A 14 -1.05 0.90 -5.88
N LEU A 15 -1.89 1.29 -6.82
CA LEU A 15 -3.26 1.72 -6.53
C LEU A 15 -4.11 0.58 -5.99
N ARG A 16 -3.97 -0.62 -6.55
CA ARG A 16 -4.70 -1.79 -6.06
C ARG A 16 -4.29 -2.17 -4.65
N LEU A 17 -3.01 -2.03 -4.32
CA LEU A 17 -2.52 -2.30 -2.98
C LEU A 17 -3.13 -1.30 -1.99
N ILE A 18 -3.14 -0.02 -2.32
CA ILE A 18 -3.76 1.00 -1.48
C ILE A 18 -5.25 0.72 -1.30
N LYS A 19 -5.95 0.39 -2.37
CA LYS A 19 -7.39 0.08 -2.30
C LYS A 19 -7.65 -1.14 -1.42
N TYR A 20 -6.83 -2.18 -1.55
CA TYR A 20 -6.96 -3.36 -0.71
C TYR A 20 -6.83 -3.01 0.77
N LEU A 21 -5.81 -2.24 1.13
CA LEU A 21 -5.59 -1.83 2.51
C LEU A 21 -6.61 -0.81 3.00
N TYR A 22 -7.19 -0.05 2.10
CA TYR A 22 -8.29 0.86 2.45
C TYR A 22 -9.54 0.08 2.87
N ASN A 23 -9.81 -1.03 2.21
CA ASN A 23 -10.99 -1.86 2.46
C ASN A 23 -10.77 -2.95 3.51
N ASN A 24 -9.55 -3.10 4.00
CA ASN A 24 -9.20 -4.13 4.98
C ASN A 24 -8.33 -3.49 6.08
N ASP A 25 -8.57 -3.86 7.32
CA ASP A 25 -7.85 -3.28 8.45
C ASP A 25 -6.35 -3.55 8.38
N TYR A 26 -5.98 -4.73 7.89
CA TYR A 26 -4.58 -5.12 7.73
C TYR A 26 -4.47 -6.25 6.73
N ALA A 27 -3.25 -6.51 6.30
CA ALA A 27 -2.93 -7.67 5.48
C ALA A 27 -1.54 -8.16 5.82
N THR A 28 -1.30 -9.45 5.62
CA THR A 28 0.07 -9.97 5.63
C THR A 28 0.64 -9.84 4.22
N LEU A 29 1.97 -9.92 4.11
CA LEU A 29 2.61 -9.89 2.80
C LEU A 29 2.06 -11.01 1.91
N ARG A 30 1.89 -12.21 2.48
CA ARG A 30 1.34 -13.36 1.77
C ARG A 30 -0.09 -13.12 1.28
N THR A 31 -0.92 -12.47 2.09
CA THR A 31 -2.28 -12.10 1.70
C THR A 31 -2.27 -11.15 0.51
N LEU A 32 -1.37 -10.16 0.51
CA LEU A 32 -1.22 -9.22 -0.59
C LEU A 32 -0.77 -9.91 -1.88
N GLU A 33 0.16 -10.85 -1.79
CA GLU A 33 0.60 -11.63 -2.95
C GLU A 33 -0.58 -12.32 -3.62
N LYS A 34 -1.42 -12.98 -2.82
CA LYS A 34 -2.58 -13.71 -3.32
C LYS A 34 -3.66 -12.78 -3.85
N ALA A 35 -4.00 -11.75 -3.10
CA ALA A 35 -5.09 -10.83 -3.47
C ALA A 35 -4.76 -10.03 -4.72
N LEU A 36 -3.51 -9.62 -4.89
CA LEU A 36 -3.08 -8.80 -6.02
C LEU A 36 -2.46 -9.62 -7.14
N LYS A 37 -2.29 -10.93 -6.95
CA LYS A 37 -1.67 -11.85 -7.93
C LYS A 37 -0.28 -11.36 -8.35
N ILE A 38 0.54 -11.03 -7.37
CA ILE A 38 1.93 -10.59 -7.55
C ILE A 38 2.84 -11.50 -6.74
N ASN A 39 4.12 -11.57 -7.14
CA ASN A 39 5.08 -12.37 -6.39
C ASN A 39 5.56 -11.62 -5.14
N GLY A 40 6.22 -12.35 -4.24
CA GLY A 40 6.66 -11.79 -2.96
C GLY A 40 7.68 -10.67 -3.08
N VAL A 41 8.56 -10.76 -4.07
CA VAL A 41 9.57 -9.71 -4.31
C VAL A 41 8.88 -8.42 -4.71
N THR A 42 7.94 -8.49 -5.65
CA THR A 42 7.18 -7.32 -6.09
C THR A 42 6.33 -6.75 -4.94
N ALA A 43 5.64 -7.61 -4.20
CA ALA A 43 4.84 -7.16 -3.06
C ALA A 43 5.71 -6.40 -2.05
N ARG A 44 6.89 -6.94 -1.74
CA ARG A 44 7.82 -6.32 -0.79
C ARG A 44 8.32 -4.97 -1.29
N GLU A 45 8.63 -4.86 -2.58
CA GLU A 45 9.06 -3.59 -3.16
C GLU A 45 8.01 -2.49 -3.01
N TYR A 46 6.75 -2.81 -3.27
CA TYR A 46 5.66 -1.85 -3.12
C TYR A 46 5.42 -1.48 -1.65
N VAL A 47 5.46 -2.46 -0.75
CA VAL A 47 5.31 -2.20 0.67
C VAL A 47 6.45 -1.32 1.19
N ASP A 48 7.69 -1.61 0.79
CA ASP A 48 8.85 -0.80 1.19
C ASP A 48 8.72 0.65 0.70
N LEU A 49 8.27 0.84 -0.53
CA LEU A 49 8.04 2.18 -1.08
C LEU A 49 6.98 2.94 -0.26
N LEU A 50 5.84 2.31 -0.02
CA LEU A 50 4.75 2.94 0.72
C LEU A 50 5.15 3.21 2.17
N SER A 51 5.90 2.31 2.78
CA SER A 51 6.42 2.48 4.13
C SER A 51 7.41 3.63 4.23
N LYS A 52 8.27 3.78 3.23
CA LYS A 52 9.26 4.87 3.16
C LYS A 52 8.61 6.24 3.26
N TYR A 53 7.44 6.40 2.68
CA TYR A 53 6.73 7.68 2.66
C TYR A 53 5.60 7.75 3.69
N GLY A 54 5.56 6.81 4.63
CA GLY A 54 4.59 6.84 5.72
C GLY A 54 3.15 6.55 5.31
N ILE A 55 2.95 5.95 4.13
CA ILE A 55 1.61 5.62 3.63
C ILE A 55 1.08 4.35 4.29
N VAL A 56 1.97 3.40 4.57
CA VAL A 56 1.62 2.19 5.31
C VAL A 56 2.51 2.06 6.53
N LYS A 57 2.00 1.32 7.52
CA LYS A 57 2.75 0.89 8.69
C LYS A 57 3.00 -0.59 8.58
N VAL A 58 4.20 -1.03 8.90
CA VAL A 58 4.57 -2.43 8.90
C VAL A 58 4.94 -2.84 10.31
N SER A 59 4.29 -3.88 10.80
CA SER A 59 4.58 -4.49 12.11
C SER A 59 4.97 -5.93 11.89
N ARG A 60 5.77 -6.46 12.80
CA ARG A 60 6.13 -7.87 12.79
C ARG A 60 5.44 -8.56 13.96
N VAL A 61 4.61 -9.56 13.66
CA VAL A 61 3.92 -10.35 14.68
C VAL A 61 4.36 -11.81 14.47
N GLY A 62 5.22 -12.29 15.36
CA GLY A 62 5.85 -13.58 15.15
C GLY A 62 6.73 -13.57 13.91
N ARG A 63 6.42 -14.44 12.94
CA ARG A 63 7.13 -14.52 11.66
C ARG A 63 6.42 -13.79 10.54
N ALA A 64 5.27 -13.18 10.82
CA ALA A 64 4.48 -12.51 9.81
C ALA A 64 4.75 -11.01 9.82
N TYR A 65 4.79 -10.42 8.62
CA TYR A 65 4.74 -8.97 8.45
C TYR A 65 3.28 -8.58 8.27
N VAL A 66 2.82 -7.69 9.15
CA VAL A 66 1.45 -7.16 9.10
C VAL A 66 1.53 -5.74 8.59
N ILE A 67 0.79 -5.49 7.52
CA ILE A 67 0.80 -4.21 6.81
C ILE A 67 -0.57 -3.57 6.99
N MET A 68 -0.58 -2.30 7.37
CA MET A 68 -1.81 -1.55 7.50
C MET A 68 -1.63 -0.15 6.94
N LEU A 69 -2.71 0.43 6.46
CA LEU A 69 -2.70 1.80 5.95
C LEU A 69 -2.48 2.77 7.11
N ASN A 70 -1.56 3.71 6.94
CA ASN A 70 -1.35 4.75 7.94
C ASN A 70 -2.37 5.87 7.71
N ARG A 71 -3.58 5.67 8.23
CA ARG A 71 -4.72 6.55 7.97
C ARG A 71 -4.54 7.97 8.50
N GLU A 72 -3.67 8.14 9.49
CA GLU A 72 -3.36 9.46 10.07
C GLU A 72 -2.26 10.20 9.31
N GLY A 73 -1.57 9.53 8.40
CA GLY A 73 -0.50 10.15 7.64
C GLY A 73 -1.01 11.21 6.66
N LYS A 74 -0.29 12.31 6.57
CA LYS A 74 -0.61 13.42 5.66
C LYS A 74 -0.70 12.98 4.22
N THR A 75 0.31 12.26 3.76
CA THR A 75 0.39 11.77 2.39
C THR A 75 -0.72 10.77 2.13
N THR A 76 -0.99 9.88 3.09
CA THR A 76 -2.07 8.90 2.98
C THR A 76 -3.42 9.59 2.83
N LYS A 77 -3.69 10.58 3.66
CA LYS A 77 -4.96 11.34 3.60
C LYS A 77 -5.13 12.02 2.24
N ALA A 78 -4.08 12.62 1.71
CA ALA A 78 -4.11 13.27 0.40
C ALA A 78 -4.40 12.29 -0.73
N ILE A 79 -3.76 11.13 -0.70
CA ILE A 79 -3.97 10.08 -1.71
C ILE A 79 -5.40 9.54 -1.63
N ILE A 80 -5.88 9.22 -0.43
CA ILE A 80 -7.24 8.70 -0.24
C ILE A 80 -8.27 9.71 -0.72
N GLU A 81 -8.10 10.97 -0.39
CA GLU A 81 -9.02 12.02 -0.83
C GLU A 81 -9.07 12.14 -2.34
N PHE A 82 -7.90 12.17 -2.99
CA PHE A 82 -7.82 12.19 -4.44
C PHE A 82 -8.53 10.99 -5.07
N LEU A 83 -8.25 9.79 -4.56
CA LEU A 83 -8.84 8.56 -5.11
C LEU A 83 -10.35 8.49 -4.89
N LYS A 84 -10.85 9.06 -3.80
CA LYS A 84 -12.29 9.18 -3.58
C LYS A 84 -12.93 10.16 -4.57
N GLN A 85 -12.29 11.31 -4.78
CA GLN A 85 -12.82 12.32 -5.70
C GLN A 85 -12.95 11.81 -7.13
N VAL A 86 -12.02 10.97 -7.57
CA VAL A 86 -12.08 10.39 -8.92
C VAL A 86 -12.89 9.09 -8.98
N GLY A 87 -13.49 8.67 -7.88
CA GLY A 87 -14.38 7.50 -7.85
C GLY A 87 -13.67 6.16 -7.79
N TYR A 88 -12.39 6.14 -7.48
CA TYR A 88 -11.65 4.88 -7.36
C TYR A 88 -11.88 4.19 -6.01
N LEU A 89 -12.02 4.97 -4.96
CA LEU A 89 -12.34 4.48 -3.61
C LEU A 89 -13.75 4.85 -3.20
#